data_5431ad0fe306a4f4885e58086408a1f0
#
_entry.id   5431ad0fe306a4f4885e58086408a1f0
#
_cell.length_a   1.000
_cell.length_b   1.000
_cell.length_c   1.000
_cell.angle_alpha   90.00
_cell.angle_beta   90.00
_cell.angle_gamma   90.00
#
_symmetry.space_group_name_H-M   'P 1'
#
loop_
_entity.id
_entity.type
_entity.pdbx_description
1 polymer ?
#
loop_
_entity_poly.entity_id
_entity_poly.type
_entity_poly.pdbx_seq_one_letter_code
_entity_poly.pdbx_strand_id
1 'polypeptide(L)'
;MRVAALISGGKDSCYNMMQCIAAGHRIVALANLRPDESQVESDELDSYMYQTVGHHAIDLYAEAMALPLYRRTIRGRSLETGKMYTTREGDEVEDLYELLKLVKEKEEIEGVSVGAILSDYQRVRVENVCKRLDLQPLTYLWQRNQEDLLREMIASNIEAIIIKVAALGLDPDKHLGKTLNEMEPYLFELSKKYGVHVCGEGGEYETFTLDCPLFKKKIVVVSLLKFE
;
A
#
# COMPACT_ATOMS: atom_id res chain seq x y z
N MET A 1 7.64 6.81 18.70
CA MET A 1 6.56 7.71 18.25
C MET A 1 5.27 6.93 18.11
N ARG A 2 4.14 7.62 18.25
CA ARG A 2 2.80 7.13 17.86
C ARG A 2 2.64 7.30 16.35
N VAL A 3 2.32 6.24 15.63
CA VAL A 3 2.35 6.19 14.16
C VAL A 3 1.01 5.70 13.60
N ALA A 4 0.50 6.40 12.59
CA ALA A 4 -0.54 5.87 11.73
C ALA A 4 0.09 5.19 10.52
N ALA A 5 -0.41 4.04 10.13
CA ALA A 5 0.03 3.37 8.93
C ALA A 5 -0.91 3.65 7.77
N LEU A 6 -0.37 4.20 6.67
CA LEU A 6 -1.06 4.22 5.41
C LEU A 6 -1.05 2.80 4.83
N ILE A 7 -2.22 2.23 4.63
CA ILE A 7 -2.37 0.87 4.12
C ILE A 7 -3.10 0.86 2.78
N SER A 8 -2.59 0.07 1.86
CA SER A 8 -3.25 -0.30 0.61
C SER A 8 -3.82 -1.71 0.64
N GLY A 9 -3.48 -2.50 1.66
CA GLY A 9 -3.71 -3.93 1.73
C GLY A 9 -2.55 -4.77 1.17
N GLY A 10 -1.61 -4.14 0.49
CA GLY A 10 -0.46 -4.81 -0.11
C GLY A 10 0.66 -5.14 0.90
N LYS A 11 1.58 -5.99 0.44
CA LYS A 11 2.74 -6.45 1.21
C LYS A 11 3.64 -5.32 1.71
N ASP A 12 3.81 -4.26 0.91
CA ASP A 12 4.77 -3.19 1.20
C ASP A 12 4.34 -2.35 2.39
N SER A 13 3.06 -1.96 2.45
CA SER A 13 2.52 -1.24 3.60
C SER A 13 2.59 -2.07 4.89
N CYS A 14 2.32 -3.37 4.81
CA CYS A 14 2.44 -4.27 5.96
C CYS A 14 3.90 -4.43 6.42
N TYR A 15 4.83 -4.61 5.49
CA TYR A 15 6.24 -4.76 5.84
C TYR A 15 6.84 -3.47 6.41
N ASN A 16 6.48 -2.31 5.87
CA ASN A 16 6.93 -1.04 6.45
C ASN A 16 6.42 -0.84 7.88
N MET A 17 5.18 -1.26 8.20
CA MET A 17 4.70 -1.26 9.59
C MET A 17 5.56 -2.13 10.50
N MET A 18 5.96 -3.32 10.04
CA MET A 18 6.85 -4.20 10.79
C MET A 18 8.21 -3.54 11.04
N GLN A 19 8.75 -2.81 10.06
CA GLN A 19 9.99 -2.05 10.21
C GLN A 19 9.83 -0.88 11.19
N CYS A 20 8.70 -0.18 11.18
CA CYS A 20 8.39 0.85 12.18
C CYS A 20 8.43 0.29 13.61
N ILE A 21 7.81 -0.86 13.83
CA ILE A 21 7.80 -1.51 15.15
C ILE A 21 9.19 -1.97 15.55
N ALA A 22 9.96 -2.56 14.63
CA ALA A 22 11.36 -2.95 14.87
C ALA A 22 12.25 -1.74 15.24
N ALA A 23 11.93 -0.55 14.71
CA ALA A 23 12.60 0.71 15.05
C ALA A 23 12.10 1.33 16.36
N GLY A 24 11.21 0.68 17.11
CA GLY A 24 10.70 1.14 18.40
C GLY A 24 9.50 2.10 18.31
N HIS A 25 8.85 2.21 17.16
CA HIS A 25 7.62 2.98 17.02
C HIS A 25 6.39 2.12 17.36
N ARG A 26 5.29 2.79 17.67
CA ARG A 26 4.01 2.14 17.97
C ARG A 26 2.99 2.50 16.89
N ILE A 27 2.47 1.50 16.19
CA ILE A 27 1.34 1.68 15.29
C ILE A 27 0.06 1.77 16.13
N VAL A 28 -0.66 2.89 16.03
CA VAL A 28 -1.86 3.17 16.83
C VAL A 28 -3.12 3.26 15.97
N ALA A 29 -3.00 3.45 14.68
CA ALA A 29 -4.12 3.53 13.75
C ALA A 29 -3.70 3.09 12.35
N LEU A 30 -4.70 2.66 11.57
CA LEU A 30 -4.59 2.41 10.15
C LEU A 30 -5.33 3.52 9.40
N ALA A 31 -4.82 3.94 8.27
CA ALA A 31 -5.42 4.94 7.41
C ALA A 31 -5.44 4.47 5.95
N ASN A 32 -6.57 4.63 5.28
CA ASN A 32 -6.75 4.19 3.90
C ASN A 32 -7.61 5.18 3.12
N LEU A 33 -7.18 5.51 1.91
CA LEU A 33 -7.98 6.20 0.92
C LEU A 33 -8.66 5.18 0.02
N ARG A 34 -9.98 5.32 -0.16
CA ARG A 34 -10.78 4.42 -1.00
C ARG A 34 -11.33 5.16 -2.22
N PRO A 35 -11.50 4.46 -3.35
CA PRO A 35 -12.14 5.04 -4.53
C PRO A 35 -13.59 5.47 -4.23
N ASP A 36 -14.09 6.42 -5.01
CA ASP A 36 -15.50 6.79 -5.00
C ASP A 36 -16.29 5.79 -5.86
N GLU A 37 -17.10 4.97 -5.23
CA GLU A 37 -17.91 3.93 -5.89
C GLU A 37 -18.91 4.49 -6.91
N SER A 38 -19.30 5.77 -6.80
CA SER A 38 -20.20 6.42 -7.76
C SER A 38 -19.52 6.76 -9.09
N GLN A 39 -18.20 6.74 -9.16
CA GLN A 39 -17.42 7.02 -10.37
C GLN A 39 -16.87 5.75 -11.03
N VAL A 40 -17.15 4.59 -10.45
CA VAL A 40 -16.67 3.29 -10.93
C VAL A 40 -17.62 2.75 -12.00
N GLU A 41 -17.48 3.22 -13.24
CA GLU A 41 -17.84 2.42 -14.43
C GLU A 41 -16.71 1.42 -14.80
N SER A 42 -15.54 1.54 -14.19
CA SER A 42 -14.42 0.61 -14.28
C SER A 42 -13.95 0.29 -12.84
N ASP A 43 -13.67 -0.98 -12.57
CA ASP A 43 -13.19 -1.47 -11.28
C ASP A 43 -11.84 -0.85 -10.83
N GLU A 44 -11.34 0.13 -11.57
CA GLU A 44 -10.08 0.78 -11.40
C GLU A 44 -10.20 2.31 -11.55
N LEU A 45 -9.97 3.04 -10.48
CA LEU A 45 -9.68 4.47 -10.56
C LEU A 45 -8.22 4.65 -10.97
N ASP A 46 -7.98 5.44 -11.99
CA ASP A 46 -6.64 5.89 -12.37
C ASP A 46 -6.07 6.84 -11.31
N SER A 47 -5.60 6.26 -10.20
CA SER A 47 -4.85 6.99 -9.19
C SER A 47 -3.36 6.67 -9.31
N TYR A 48 -2.54 7.71 -9.43
CA TYR A 48 -1.08 7.58 -9.39
C TYR A 48 -0.56 7.36 -7.97
N MET A 49 -1.40 7.60 -6.97
CA MET A 49 -1.00 7.55 -5.56
C MET A 49 -1.40 6.26 -4.86
N TYR A 50 -2.56 5.67 -5.20
CA TYR A 50 -3.22 4.71 -4.34
C TYR A 50 -3.62 3.44 -5.10
N GLN A 51 -3.36 2.29 -4.47
CA GLN A 51 -3.91 1.01 -4.92
C GLN A 51 -5.41 0.98 -4.68
N THR A 52 -6.20 0.69 -5.69
CA THR A 52 -7.66 0.65 -5.61
C THR A 52 -8.23 -0.77 -5.69
N VAL A 53 -7.49 -1.72 -6.22
CA VAL A 53 -7.88 -3.13 -6.29
C VAL A 53 -7.95 -3.74 -4.88
N GLY A 54 -9.00 -4.50 -4.60
CA GLY A 54 -9.18 -5.15 -3.29
C GLY A 54 -9.62 -4.20 -2.16
N HIS A 55 -9.99 -2.94 -2.46
CA HIS A 55 -10.33 -1.94 -1.46
C HIS A 55 -11.53 -2.32 -0.58
N HIS A 56 -12.45 -3.15 -1.06
CA HIS A 56 -13.59 -3.64 -0.28
C HIS A 56 -13.18 -4.50 0.92
N ALA A 57 -12.05 -5.21 0.81
CA ALA A 57 -11.56 -6.09 1.87
C ALA A 57 -10.70 -5.37 2.92
N ILE A 58 -10.39 -4.07 2.71
CA ILE A 58 -9.54 -3.30 3.63
C ILE A 58 -10.14 -3.20 5.04
N ASP A 59 -11.47 -3.16 5.18
CA ASP A 59 -12.12 -3.09 6.49
C ASP A 59 -11.77 -4.29 7.39
N LEU A 60 -11.41 -5.44 6.81
CA LEU A 60 -10.96 -6.61 7.56
C LEU A 60 -9.65 -6.38 8.31
N TYR A 61 -8.82 -5.43 7.88
CA TYR A 61 -7.55 -5.11 8.56
C TYR A 61 -7.76 -4.52 9.96
N ALA A 62 -8.83 -3.77 10.17
CA ALA A 62 -9.18 -3.26 11.49
C ALA A 62 -9.34 -4.40 12.50
N GLU A 63 -10.05 -5.45 12.11
CA GLU A 63 -10.24 -6.64 12.94
C GLU A 63 -8.99 -7.51 13.00
N ALA A 64 -8.33 -7.74 11.85
CA ALA A 64 -7.13 -8.56 11.77
C ALA A 64 -6.00 -8.04 12.66
N MET A 65 -5.81 -6.73 12.70
CA MET A 65 -4.76 -6.06 13.48
C MET A 65 -5.23 -5.55 14.85
N ALA A 66 -6.54 -5.57 15.12
CA ALA A 66 -7.15 -4.97 16.32
C ALA A 66 -6.75 -3.50 16.49
N LEU A 67 -6.80 -2.71 15.41
CA LEU A 67 -6.48 -1.30 15.38
C LEU A 67 -7.64 -0.50 14.77
N PRO A 68 -7.83 0.77 15.19
CA PRO A 68 -8.80 1.63 14.53
C PRO A 68 -8.38 1.89 13.09
N LEU A 69 -9.35 1.85 12.19
CA LEU A 69 -9.18 2.12 10.76
C LEU A 69 -9.95 3.39 10.38
N TYR A 70 -9.23 4.35 9.84
CA TYR A 70 -9.79 5.58 9.29
C TYR A 70 -9.76 5.49 7.76
N ARG A 71 -10.92 5.65 7.14
CA ARG A 71 -11.04 5.64 5.69
C ARG A 71 -11.67 6.93 5.18
N ARG A 72 -11.12 7.45 4.08
CA ARG A 72 -11.69 8.59 3.37
C ARG A 72 -11.86 8.24 1.89
N THR A 73 -12.97 8.67 1.30
CA THR A 73 -13.19 8.55 -0.14
C THR A 73 -12.34 9.58 -0.88
N ILE A 74 -11.65 9.14 -1.93
CA ILE A 74 -10.92 10.01 -2.86
C ILE A 74 -11.96 10.77 -3.68
N ARG A 75 -11.96 12.08 -3.59
CA ARG A 75 -12.81 12.98 -4.37
C ARG A 75 -12.03 13.82 -5.35
N GLY A 76 -10.75 14.03 -5.07
CA GLY A 76 -9.81 14.71 -5.94
C GLY A 76 -9.37 13.85 -7.12
N ARG A 77 -8.65 14.50 -8.04
CA ARG A 77 -8.02 13.86 -9.20
C ARG A 77 -6.53 14.13 -9.16
N SER A 78 -5.74 13.38 -9.92
CA SER A 78 -4.31 13.65 -10.11
C SER A 78 -4.12 14.88 -11.00
N LEU A 79 -4.24 16.08 -10.41
CA LEU A 79 -4.16 17.35 -11.14
C LEU A 79 -2.72 17.83 -11.29
N GLU A 80 -1.92 17.65 -10.26
CA GLU A 80 -0.51 18.02 -10.24
C GLU A 80 0.36 16.79 -10.42
N THR A 81 0.76 16.50 -11.67
CA THR A 81 1.53 15.31 -12.02
C THR A 81 3.05 15.54 -12.14
N GLY A 82 3.50 16.75 -11.85
CA GLY A 82 4.92 17.12 -11.88
C GLY A 82 5.76 16.46 -10.80
N LYS A 83 7.09 16.63 -10.90
CA LYS A 83 8.04 16.09 -9.91
C LYS A 83 7.88 16.69 -8.52
N MET A 84 7.50 17.98 -8.46
CA MET A 84 7.23 18.68 -7.21
C MET A 84 5.73 18.81 -7.04
N TYR A 85 5.26 18.72 -5.80
CA TYR A 85 3.85 18.94 -5.50
C TYR A 85 3.66 20.34 -4.88
N THR A 86 2.71 21.09 -5.43
CA THR A 86 2.18 22.32 -4.85
C THR A 86 0.71 22.11 -4.51
N THR A 87 0.31 22.50 -3.31
CA THR A 87 -1.07 22.37 -2.84
C THR A 87 -2.07 22.91 -3.87
N ARG A 88 -3.01 22.05 -4.28
CA ARG A 88 -4.02 22.38 -5.28
C ARG A 88 -5.37 21.85 -4.87
N GLU A 89 -6.35 22.74 -4.78
CA GLU A 89 -7.72 22.36 -4.49
C GLU A 89 -8.26 21.38 -5.56
N GLY A 90 -8.90 20.31 -5.11
CA GLY A 90 -9.41 19.25 -5.99
C GLY A 90 -8.36 18.21 -6.41
N ASP A 91 -7.12 18.30 -5.92
CA ASP A 91 -6.13 17.25 -6.09
C ASP A 91 -6.33 16.12 -5.06
N GLU A 92 -6.10 14.86 -5.46
CA GLU A 92 -6.25 13.68 -4.60
C GLU A 92 -5.34 13.71 -3.37
N VAL A 93 -4.24 14.46 -3.41
CA VAL A 93 -3.31 14.64 -2.29
C VAL A 93 -3.98 15.39 -1.13
N GLU A 94 -4.95 16.26 -1.42
CA GLU A 94 -5.70 16.96 -0.39
C GLU A 94 -6.66 16.03 0.37
N ASP A 95 -7.14 14.94 -0.25
CA ASP A 95 -7.87 13.89 0.46
C ASP A 95 -6.96 13.17 1.48
N LEU A 96 -5.70 12.94 1.15
CA LEU A 96 -4.71 12.41 2.09
C LEU A 96 -4.46 13.38 3.25
N TYR A 97 -4.35 14.68 2.95
CA TYR A 97 -4.18 15.71 3.98
C TYR A 97 -5.32 15.67 4.99
N GLU A 98 -6.57 15.68 4.52
CA GLU A 98 -7.76 15.67 5.39
C GLU A 98 -7.86 14.36 6.19
N LEU A 99 -7.51 13.22 5.60
CA LEU A 99 -7.46 11.95 6.30
C LEU A 99 -6.45 11.97 7.44
N LEU A 100 -5.20 12.35 7.16
CA LEU A 100 -4.14 12.36 8.17
C LEU A 100 -4.35 13.43 9.25
N LYS A 101 -4.96 14.56 8.89
CA LYS A 101 -5.37 15.59 9.86
C LYS A 101 -6.38 15.01 10.86
N LEU A 102 -7.41 14.31 10.38
CA LEU A 102 -8.38 13.65 11.24
C LEU A 102 -7.73 12.62 12.17
N VAL A 103 -6.85 11.78 11.62
CA VAL A 103 -6.13 10.76 12.41
C VAL A 103 -5.24 11.42 13.47
N LYS A 104 -4.55 12.51 13.12
CA LYS A 104 -3.74 13.26 14.07
C LYS A 104 -4.58 13.82 15.24
N GLU A 105 -5.74 14.38 14.93
CA GLU A 105 -6.65 14.94 15.94
C GLU A 105 -7.24 13.86 16.88
N LYS A 106 -7.48 12.66 16.35
CA LYS A 106 -8.11 11.56 17.11
C LYS A 106 -7.13 10.69 17.88
N GLU A 107 -5.96 10.43 17.30
CA GLU A 107 -5.00 9.43 17.79
C GLU A 107 -3.67 10.04 18.26
N GLU A 108 -3.53 11.36 18.16
CA GLU A 108 -2.32 12.10 18.58
C GLU A 108 -1.05 11.49 17.97
N ILE A 109 -1.08 11.20 16.67
CA ILE A 109 0.05 10.62 15.97
C ILE A 109 1.16 11.65 15.76
N GLU A 110 2.40 11.17 15.73
CA GLU A 110 3.62 11.94 15.48
C GLU A 110 4.27 11.55 14.14
N GLY A 111 3.94 10.36 13.62
CA GLY A 111 4.51 9.83 12.39
C GLY A 111 3.51 9.05 11.54
N VAL A 112 3.91 8.81 10.29
CA VAL A 112 3.13 8.08 9.29
C VAL A 112 4.01 7.03 8.63
N SER A 113 3.58 5.77 8.67
CA SER A 113 4.22 4.66 7.98
C SER A 113 3.81 4.65 6.51
N VAL A 114 4.78 4.63 5.61
CA VAL A 114 4.60 4.69 4.15
C VAL A 114 5.43 3.62 3.47
N GLY A 115 4.79 2.74 2.70
CA GLY A 115 5.42 1.59 2.06
C GLY A 115 6.04 1.83 0.69
N ALA A 116 6.24 3.09 0.25
CA ALA A 116 6.85 3.39 -1.04
C ALA A 116 8.31 2.92 -1.12
N ILE A 117 8.68 2.31 -2.25
CA ILE A 117 10.04 1.77 -2.49
C ILE A 117 10.84 2.70 -3.43
N LEU A 118 10.27 3.12 -4.55
CA LEU A 118 10.95 3.93 -5.58
C LEU A 118 10.10 5.07 -6.15
N SER A 119 8.82 5.14 -5.85
CA SER A 119 7.93 6.16 -6.42
C SER A 119 8.19 7.53 -5.81
N ASP A 120 9.02 8.34 -6.47
CA ASP A 120 9.22 9.76 -6.11
C ASP A 120 7.91 10.53 -6.13
N TYR A 121 6.99 10.18 -6.99
CA TYR A 121 5.67 10.78 -7.07
C TYR A 121 4.92 10.64 -5.75
N GLN A 122 4.82 9.43 -5.22
CA GLN A 122 4.17 9.16 -3.95
C GLN A 122 4.93 9.80 -2.78
N ARG A 123 6.24 9.63 -2.74
CA ARG A 123 7.10 10.14 -1.67
C ARG A 123 6.96 11.65 -1.47
N VAL A 124 7.15 12.43 -2.55
CA VAL A 124 7.10 13.90 -2.49
C VAL A 124 5.74 14.39 -1.99
N ARG A 125 4.65 13.74 -2.37
CA ARG A 125 3.29 14.12 -1.98
C ARG A 125 3.00 13.78 -0.52
N VAL A 126 3.38 12.60 -0.08
CA VAL A 126 3.25 12.22 1.33
C VAL A 126 4.14 13.11 2.22
N GLU A 127 5.39 13.38 1.83
CA GLU A 127 6.27 14.30 2.55
C GLU A 127 5.68 15.71 2.65
N ASN A 128 5.06 16.21 1.58
CA ASN A 128 4.37 17.51 1.60
C ASN A 128 3.24 17.54 2.63
N VAL A 129 2.38 16.54 2.62
CA VAL A 129 1.28 16.42 3.58
C VAL A 129 1.80 16.29 5.01
N CYS A 130 2.78 15.42 5.23
CA CYS A 130 3.39 15.24 6.55
C CYS A 130 4.01 16.54 7.08
N LYS A 131 4.73 17.28 6.25
CA LYS A 131 5.31 18.56 6.62
C LYS A 131 4.25 19.59 7.05
N ARG A 132 3.16 19.68 6.31
CA ARG A 132 2.05 20.60 6.61
C ARG A 132 1.33 20.25 7.92
N LEU A 133 1.32 18.96 8.28
CA LEU A 133 0.69 18.46 9.50
C LEU A 133 1.68 18.27 10.67
N ASP A 134 2.94 18.65 10.49
CA ASP A 134 3.99 18.40 11.49
C ASP A 134 4.02 16.92 11.91
N LEU A 135 4.12 16.03 10.91
CA LEU A 135 4.24 14.59 11.04
C LEU A 135 5.55 14.09 10.43
N GLN A 136 6.13 13.06 11.00
CA GLN A 136 7.33 12.39 10.47
C GLN A 136 6.93 11.28 9.50
N PRO A 137 7.30 11.32 8.20
CA PRO A 137 7.16 10.18 7.33
C PRO A 137 8.20 9.11 7.68
N LEU A 138 7.78 7.85 7.75
CA LEU A 138 8.61 6.69 8.07
C LEU A 138 8.61 5.76 6.85
N THR A 139 9.69 5.78 6.08
CA THR A 139 9.84 5.17 4.77
C THR A 139 11.01 4.18 4.75
N TYR A 140 10.89 3.11 5.52
CA TYR A 140 11.98 2.13 5.72
C TYR A 140 12.28 1.26 4.49
N LEU A 141 11.39 1.26 3.48
CA LEU A 141 11.58 0.51 2.24
C LEU A 141 12.19 1.36 1.12
N TRP A 142 12.33 2.66 1.35
CA TRP A 142 12.79 3.59 0.33
C TRP A 142 14.17 3.24 -0.21
N GLN A 143 14.26 3.07 -1.53
CA GLN A 143 15.48 2.74 -2.30
C GLN A 143 16.19 1.45 -1.86
N ARG A 144 15.48 0.54 -1.19
CA ARG A 144 16.03 -0.77 -0.86
C ARG A 144 16.20 -1.63 -2.11
N ASN A 145 17.20 -2.52 -2.08
CA ASN A 145 17.38 -3.51 -3.14
C ASN A 145 16.12 -4.38 -3.24
N GLN A 146 15.52 -4.45 -4.43
CA GLN A 146 14.24 -5.11 -4.65
C GLN A 146 14.28 -6.62 -4.39
N GLU A 147 15.38 -7.29 -4.76
CA GLU A 147 15.50 -8.74 -4.57
C GLU A 147 15.65 -9.09 -3.09
N ASP A 148 16.52 -8.38 -2.39
CA ASP A 148 16.71 -8.57 -0.94
C ASP A 148 15.43 -8.26 -0.18
N LEU A 149 14.74 -7.18 -0.56
CA LEU A 149 13.49 -6.76 0.06
C LEU A 149 12.39 -7.82 -0.11
N LEU A 150 12.22 -8.39 -1.31
CA LEU A 150 11.23 -9.45 -1.53
C LEU A 150 11.54 -10.70 -0.70
N ARG A 151 12.82 -11.12 -0.65
CA ARG A 151 13.26 -12.24 0.18
C ARG A 151 13.01 -12.00 1.68
N GLU A 152 13.27 -10.79 2.15
CA GLU A 152 13.01 -10.41 3.54
C GLU A 152 11.51 -10.46 3.87
N MET A 153 10.65 -9.93 3.00
CA MET A 153 9.20 -10.00 3.19
C MET A 153 8.71 -11.45 3.32
N ILE A 154 9.16 -12.32 2.43
CA ILE A 154 8.80 -13.74 2.46
C ILE A 154 9.34 -14.41 3.74
N ALA A 155 10.60 -14.17 4.09
CA ALA A 155 11.22 -14.71 5.30
C ALA A 155 10.59 -14.18 6.59
N SER A 156 9.95 -13.02 6.54
CA SER A 156 9.25 -12.39 7.67
C SER A 156 7.82 -12.91 7.89
N ASN A 157 7.44 -13.98 7.22
CA ASN A 157 6.11 -14.61 7.31
C ASN A 157 4.95 -13.68 6.88
N ILE A 158 5.18 -12.87 5.86
CA ILE A 158 4.09 -12.18 5.18
C ILE A 158 3.42 -13.16 4.23
N GLU A 159 2.18 -13.50 4.51
CA GLU A 159 1.31 -14.24 3.58
C GLU A 159 0.51 -13.23 2.74
N ALA A 160 0.92 -13.01 1.51
CA ALA A 160 0.21 -12.16 0.56
C ALA A 160 -0.03 -12.91 -0.74
N ILE A 161 -1.16 -12.64 -1.37
CA ILE A 161 -1.55 -13.20 -2.67
C ILE A 161 -1.54 -12.12 -3.75
N ILE A 162 -1.30 -12.54 -4.99
CA ILE A 162 -1.42 -11.69 -6.16
C ILE A 162 -2.90 -11.45 -6.46
N ILE A 163 -3.30 -10.18 -6.56
CA ILE A 163 -4.68 -9.77 -6.87
C ILE A 163 -4.83 -9.02 -8.19
N LYS A 164 -3.72 -8.55 -8.76
CA LYS A 164 -3.65 -7.91 -10.07
C LYS A 164 -2.31 -8.23 -10.73
N VAL A 165 -2.32 -8.40 -12.04
CA VAL A 165 -1.13 -8.55 -12.88
C VAL A 165 -1.20 -7.63 -14.08
N ALA A 166 -0.08 -6.97 -14.43
CA ALA A 166 -0.01 -6.00 -15.51
C ALA A 166 1.32 -6.06 -16.31
N ALA A 167 2.31 -6.84 -15.86
CA ALA A 167 3.60 -6.93 -16.53
C ALA A 167 3.66 -8.04 -17.57
N LEU A 168 4.56 -7.88 -18.53
CA LEU A 168 4.87 -8.91 -19.52
C LEU A 168 5.36 -10.19 -18.82
N GLY A 169 4.73 -11.30 -19.17
CA GLY A 169 5.00 -12.63 -18.59
C GLY A 169 4.12 -12.97 -17.39
N LEU A 170 3.36 -12.02 -16.84
CA LEU A 170 2.34 -12.29 -15.85
C LEU A 170 0.99 -12.53 -16.54
N ASP A 171 0.32 -13.58 -16.14
CA ASP A 171 -0.92 -14.10 -16.75
C ASP A 171 -1.99 -14.22 -15.66
N PRO A 172 -3.16 -13.55 -15.80
CA PRO A 172 -4.22 -13.61 -14.81
C PRO A 172 -4.69 -15.04 -14.50
N ASP A 173 -4.75 -15.90 -15.51
CA ASP A 173 -5.24 -17.27 -15.34
C ASP A 173 -4.27 -18.16 -14.56
N LYS A 174 -2.99 -17.83 -14.58
CA LYS A 174 -1.94 -18.63 -13.96
C LYS A 174 -1.48 -18.06 -12.61
N HIS A 175 -1.55 -16.75 -12.44
CA HIS A 175 -0.83 -16.09 -11.34
C HIS A 175 -1.73 -15.42 -10.31
N LEU A 176 -2.98 -15.05 -10.64
CA LEU A 176 -3.90 -14.51 -9.64
C LEU A 176 -4.18 -15.54 -8.55
N GLY A 177 -4.16 -15.10 -7.30
CA GLY A 177 -4.36 -15.91 -6.12
C GLY A 177 -3.13 -16.68 -5.65
N LYS A 178 -2.03 -16.67 -6.38
CA LYS A 178 -0.77 -17.26 -5.91
C LYS A 178 -0.11 -16.41 -4.85
N THR A 179 0.59 -17.07 -3.92
CA THR A 179 1.34 -16.42 -2.86
C THR A 179 2.67 -15.86 -3.36
N LEU A 180 3.22 -14.89 -2.63
CA LEU A 180 4.56 -14.38 -2.91
C LEU A 180 5.63 -15.46 -2.92
N ASN A 181 5.55 -16.41 -2.00
CA ASN A 181 6.50 -17.52 -1.91
C ASN A 181 6.44 -18.43 -3.15
N GLU A 182 5.25 -18.68 -3.68
CA GLU A 182 5.07 -19.44 -4.93
C GLU A 182 5.59 -18.66 -6.14
N MET A 183 5.44 -17.33 -6.12
CA MET A 183 5.81 -16.46 -7.25
C MET A 183 7.29 -16.05 -7.26
N GLU A 184 7.99 -16.15 -6.15
CA GLU A 184 9.37 -15.64 -6.02
C GLU A 184 10.30 -16.12 -7.16
N PRO A 185 10.46 -17.41 -7.44
CA PRO A 185 11.37 -17.88 -8.49
C PRO A 185 11.02 -17.30 -9.86
N TYR A 186 9.73 -17.22 -10.17
CA TYR A 186 9.24 -16.72 -11.45
C TYR A 186 9.43 -15.20 -11.59
N LEU A 187 9.19 -14.44 -10.52
CA LEU A 187 9.45 -12.99 -10.51
C LEU A 187 10.94 -12.67 -10.75
N PHE A 188 11.85 -13.44 -10.17
CA PHE A 188 13.29 -13.30 -10.43
C PHE A 188 13.65 -13.63 -11.89
N GLU A 189 13.00 -14.63 -12.48
CA GLU A 189 13.17 -14.95 -13.90
C GLU A 189 12.68 -13.80 -14.79
N LEU A 190 11.49 -13.27 -14.53
CA LEU A 190 10.92 -12.14 -15.27
C LEU A 190 11.76 -10.87 -15.13
N SER A 191 12.32 -10.63 -13.94
CA SER A 191 13.23 -9.50 -13.73
C SER A 191 14.45 -9.59 -14.60
N LYS A 192 15.10 -10.75 -14.68
CA LYS A 192 16.26 -10.98 -15.55
C LYS A 192 15.92 -10.87 -17.03
N LYS A 193 14.75 -11.34 -17.44
CA LYS A 193 14.36 -11.45 -18.85
C LYS A 193 13.75 -10.18 -19.39
N TYR A 194 12.95 -9.49 -18.60
CA TYR A 194 12.15 -8.34 -19.04
C TYR A 194 12.32 -7.09 -18.18
N GLY A 195 13.15 -7.12 -17.14
CA GLY A 195 13.33 -5.99 -16.23
C GLY A 195 12.15 -5.72 -15.30
N VAL A 196 11.29 -6.70 -15.06
CA VAL A 196 10.17 -6.60 -14.10
C VAL A 196 10.72 -6.29 -12.70
N HIS A 197 10.14 -5.30 -12.01
CA HIS A 197 10.49 -5.03 -10.63
C HIS A 197 9.92 -6.15 -9.75
N VAL A 198 10.76 -6.89 -9.04
CA VAL A 198 10.32 -8.10 -8.31
C VAL A 198 9.35 -7.80 -7.17
N CYS A 199 9.36 -6.57 -6.63
CA CYS A 199 8.38 -6.10 -5.65
C CYS A 199 7.12 -5.48 -6.27
N GLY A 200 7.03 -5.35 -7.60
CA GLY A 200 5.86 -4.80 -8.28
C GLY A 200 5.68 -3.29 -8.15
N GLU A 201 6.74 -2.54 -7.84
CA GLU A 201 6.68 -1.09 -7.57
C GLU A 201 6.23 -0.25 -8.77
N GLY A 202 6.44 -0.73 -9.98
CA GLY A 202 5.98 -0.09 -11.22
C GLY A 202 4.54 -0.45 -11.62
N GLY A 203 3.79 -1.11 -10.75
CA GLY A 203 2.44 -1.60 -11.05
C GLY A 203 2.41 -2.94 -11.80
N GLU A 204 3.54 -3.65 -11.84
CA GLU A 204 3.65 -4.95 -12.51
C GLU A 204 2.69 -5.98 -11.96
N TYR A 205 2.43 -5.92 -10.68
CA TYR A 205 1.40 -6.67 -9.97
C TYR A 205 1.02 -5.98 -8.67
N GLU A 206 -0.13 -6.33 -8.14
CA GLU A 206 -0.60 -5.90 -6.83
C GLU A 206 -0.89 -7.09 -5.93
N THR A 207 -0.74 -6.90 -4.62
CA THR A 207 -0.93 -7.95 -3.62
C THR A 207 -1.97 -7.58 -2.59
N PHE A 208 -2.54 -8.60 -1.94
CA PHE A 208 -3.35 -8.46 -0.74
C PHE A 208 -2.77 -9.35 0.36
N THR A 209 -2.48 -8.76 1.50
CA THR A 209 -1.90 -9.47 2.64
C THR A 209 -2.99 -10.16 3.45
N LEU A 210 -2.89 -11.47 3.57
CA LEU A 210 -3.84 -12.31 4.31
C LEU A 210 -3.42 -12.54 5.76
N ASP A 211 -2.11 -12.53 6.00
CA ASP A 211 -1.53 -12.70 7.33
C ASP A 211 -0.11 -12.12 7.39
N CYS A 212 0.26 -11.66 8.56
CA CYS A 212 1.63 -11.29 8.89
C CYS A 212 1.80 -11.29 10.43
N PRO A 213 3.03 -11.18 10.96
CA PRO A 213 3.26 -11.17 12.41
C PRO A 213 2.49 -10.11 13.22
N LEU A 214 1.96 -9.08 12.57
CA LEU A 214 1.16 -8.02 13.20
C LEU A 214 -0.33 -8.39 13.35
N PHE A 215 -0.80 -9.39 12.62
CA PHE A 215 -2.20 -9.80 12.65
C PHE A 215 -2.52 -10.60 13.91
N LYS A 216 -3.64 -10.25 14.55
CA LYS A 216 -4.26 -11.04 15.62
C LYS A 216 -5.17 -12.13 15.07
N LYS A 217 -5.70 -11.92 13.87
CA LYS A 217 -6.55 -12.85 13.13
C LYS A 217 -6.13 -12.89 11.68
N LYS A 218 -6.01 -14.09 11.12
CA LYS A 218 -5.75 -14.31 9.71
C LYS A 218 -7.01 -14.04 8.87
N ILE A 219 -6.81 -13.45 7.71
CA ILE A 219 -7.85 -13.30 6.70
C ILE A 219 -7.88 -14.58 5.84
N VAL A 220 -9.05 -15.17 5.69
CA VAL A 220 -9.23 -16.42 4.93
C VAL A 220 -9.98 -16.13 3.65
N VAL A 221 -9.41 -16.55 2.52
CA VAL A 221 -10.08 -16.49 1.21
C VAL A 221 -11.06 -17.64 1.10
N VAL A 222 -12.35 -17.34 0.94
CA VAL A 222 -13.41 -18.35 0.74
C VAL A 222 -13.73 -18.57 -0.74
N SER A 223 -13.53 -17.56 -1.59
CA SER A 223 -13.68 -17.67 -3.04
C SER A 223 -12.88 -16.57 -3.75
N LEU A 224 -12.44 -16.87 -4.97
CA LEU A 224 -11.81 -15.89 -5.87
C LEU A 224 -12.70 -15.76 -7.11
N LEU A 225 -13.12 -14.52 -7.39
CA LEU A 225 -13.76 -14.17 -8.64
C LEU A 225 -12.74 -13.42 -9.48
N LYS A 226 -12.62 -13.81 -10.74
CA LYS A 226 -11.80 -13.08 -11.72
C LYS A 226 -12.72 -12.14 -12.49
N PHE A 227 -12.32 -10.91 -12.62
CA PHE A 227 -12.96 -9.93 -13.51
C PHE A 227 -12.05 -9.78 -14.74
N GLU A 228 -12.66 -9.82 -15.92
CA GLU A 228 -12.01 -9.61 -17.21
C GLU A 228 -11.92 -8.10 -17.53
#